data_13e4c623516f916c27c14b0abece9dd1
#
_entry.id   13e4c623516f916c27c14b0abece9dd1
#
_cell.length_a   1.000
_cell.length_b   1.000
_cell.length_c   1.000
_cell.angle_alpha   90.00
_cell.angle_beta   90.00
_cell.angle_gamma   90.00
#
_symmetry.space_group_name_H-M   'P 1'
#
loop_
_entity.id
_entity.type
_entity.pdbx_description
1 polymer ?
#
loop_
_entity_poly.entity_id
_entity_poly.type
_entity_poly.pdbx_seq_one_letter_code
_entity_poly.pdbx_strand_id
1 'polypeptide(L)'
;MLFRSAQFAARSFRSPSPYGTVLIMSPWNYPVLLTLEPLIDAIAAGNTVVIKPSAYAEHTSAVLKKMLKECFPSEYVAVVTGGRAENKALLEQRFDKIFFTGGKTVGREVLRHAAEYLTPVTLELGGKSPCIVDKSAKIPLAAKRIVFGKYLN
;
A
#
# COMPACT_ATOMS: atom_id res chain seq x y z
N MET A 1 -19.52 9.82 16.14
CA MET A 1 -19.07 10.35 17.43
C MET A 1 -19.41 11.84 17.49
N LEU A 2 -20.30 12.25 18.39
CA LEU A 2 -20.68 13.66 18.54
C LEU A 2 -19.66 14.33 19.48
N PHE A 3 -18.85 15.22 18.94
CA PHE A 3 -18.01 16.08 19.78
C PHE A 3 -18.90 17.15 20.41
N ARG A 4 -19.09 17.06 21.73
CA ARG A 4 -19.74 18.14 22.47
C ARG A 4 -18.71 19.22 22.76
N SER A 5 -18.97 20.43 22.31
CA SER A 5 -18.18 21.58 22.69
C SER A 5 -18.35 21.85 24.17
N ALA A 6 -17.26 22.04 24.91
CA ALA A 6 -17.29 22.53 26.28
C ALA A 6 -17.67 24.03 26.39
N GLN A 7 -17.71 24.74 25.24
CA GLN A 7 -18.00 26.16 25.17
C GLN A 7 -19.42 26.39 24.66
N PHE A 8 -20.13 27.26 25.34
CA PHE A 8 -21.49 27.68 24.97
C PHE A 8 -21.46 28.35 23.58
N ALA A 9 -22.42 27.96 22.70
CA ALA A 9 -22.57 28.42 21.32
C ALA A 9 -21.45 28.04 20.34
N ALA A 10 -20.48 27.19 20.71
CA ALA A 10 -19.47 26.69 19.78
C ALA A 10 -19.98 25.54 18.92
N ARG A 11 -19.51 25.45 17.66
CA ARG A 11 -19.75 24.33 16.73
C ARG A 11 -18.43 23.63 16.47
N SER A 12 -18.41 22.30 16.61
CA SER A 12 -17.26 21.47 16.25
C SER A 12 -17.55 20.73 14.95
N PHE A 13 -16.58 20.71 14.04
CA PHE A 13 -16.67 19.97 12.77
C PHE A 13 -15.33 19.26 12.50
N ARG A 14 -15.36 18.24 11.66
CA ARG A 14 -14.17 17.58 11.13
C ARG A 14 -14.04 17.95 9.67
N SER A 15 -12.85 18.42 9.29
CA SER A 15 -12.49 18.67 7.90
C SER A 15 -11.36 17.72 7.51
N PRO A 16 -11.56 16.80 6.54
CA PRO A 16 -10.48 15.99 6.01
C PRO A 16 -9.51 16.88 5.24
N SER A 17 -8.22 16.56 5.32
CA SER A 17 -7.17 17.17 4.50
C SER A 17 -6.21 16.08 4.00
N PRO A 18 -5.60 16.24 2.81
CA PRO A 18 -4.59 15.30 2.33
C PRO A 18 -3.36 15.30 3.24
N TYR A 19 -2.60 14.23 3.20
CA TYR A 19 -1.28 14.17 3.85
C TYR A 19 -0.27 15.06 3.13
N GLY A 20 -0.27 15.06 1.80
CA GLY A 20 0.71 15.70 0.94
C GLY A 20 1.26 14.74 -0.10
N THR A 21 2.55 14.39 -0.02
CA THR A 21 3.19 13.42 -0.90
C THR A 21 3.23 12.04 -0.27
N VAL A 22 2.60 11.06 -0.93
CA VAL A 22 2.48 9.68 -0.47
C VAL A 22 3.43 8.78 -1.26
N LEU A 23 4.23 7.96 -0.56
CA LEU A 23 4.99 6.86 -1.17
C LEU A 23 4.17 5.57 -1.07
N ILE A 24 3.92 4.93 -2.22
CA ILE A 24 3.30 3.61 -2.30
C ILE A 24 4.34 2.59 -2.78
N MET A 25 4.69 1.63 -1.93
CA MET A 25 5.59 0.52 -2.26
C MET A 25 4.78 -0.77 -2.36
N SER A 26 4.59 -1.28 -3.58
CA SER A 26 3.71 -2.42 -3.85
C SER A 26 4.47 -3.72 -4.11
N PRO A 27 3.85 -4.89 -3.83
CA PRO A 27 4.46 -6.20 -3.91
C PRO A 27 4.41 -6.80 -5.33
N TRP A 28 4.96 -8.00 -5.49
CA TRP A 28 4.96 -8.75 -6.74
C TRP A 28 3.70 -9.63 -6.93
N ASN A 29 3.07 -10.05 -5.85
CA ASN A 29 1.79 -10.76 -5.89
C ASN A 29 0.66 -9.74 -6.06
N TYR A 30 -0.29 -9.97 -6.94
CA TYR A 30 -1.32 -9.01 -7.32
C TYR A 30 -0.77 -7.60 -7.66
N PRO A 31 0.25 -7.49 -8.53
CA PRO A 31 1.01 -6.24 -8.70
C PRO A 31 0.16 -5.09 -9.24
N VAL A 32 -0.88 -5.37 -10.03
CA VAL A 32 -1.82 -4.36 -10.54
C VAL A 32 -2.74 -3.87 -9.42
N LEU A 33 -3.43 -4.79 -8.75
CA LEU A 33 -4.41 -4.44 -7.71
C LEU A 33 -3.75 -3.68 -6.57
N LEU A 34 -2.68 -4.25 -5.98
CA LEU A 34 -2.01 -3.67 -4.81
C LEU A 34 -1.16 -2.43 -5.12
N THR A 35 -1.10 -2.02 -6.39
CA THR A 35 -0.57 -0.72 -6.80
C THR A 35 -1.68 0.30 -7.03
N LEU A 36 -2.74 -0.09 -7.74
CA LEU A 36 -3.78 0.86 -8.17
C LEU A 36 -4.78 1.17 -7.07
N GLU A 37 -5.12 0.22 -6.21
CA GLU A 37 -6.08 0.44 -5.12
C GLU A 37 -5.59 1.55 -4.16
N PRO A 38 -4.38 1.47 -3.55
CA PRO A 38 -3.90 2.56 -2.70
C PRO A 38 -3.61 3.86 -3.47
N LEU A 39 -3.29 3.79 -4.77
CA LEU A 39 -3.16 4.98 -5.61
C LEU A 39 -4.50 5.71 -5.73
N ILE A 40 -5.59 4.99 -6.02
CA ILE A 40 -6.93 5.58 -6.17
C ILE A 40 -7.34 6.27 -4.87
N ASP A 41 -7.13 5.61 -3.73
CA ASP A 41 -7.44 6.19 -2.42
C ASP A 41 -6.61 7.45 -2.14
N ALA A 42 -5.32 7.41 -2.47
CA ALA A 42 -4.42 8.54 -2.24
C ALA A 42 -4.82 9.77 -3.09
N ILE A 43 -5.07 9.58 -4.39
CA ILE A 43 -5.47 10.70 -5.27
C ILE A 43 -6.89 11.20 -4.97
N ALA A 44 -7.82 10.29 -4.61
CA ALA A 44 -9.18 10.68 -4.19
C ALA A 44 -9.16 11.54 -2.92
N ALA A 45 -8.18 11.33 -2.03
CA ALA A 45 -7.96 12.14 -0.85
C ALA A 45 -7.19 13.45 -1.12
N GLY A 46 -6.76 13.71 -2.35
CA GLY A 46 -6.07 14.95 -2.78
C GLY A 46 -4.56 14.93 -2.60
N ASN A 47 -3.92 13.75 -2.50
CA ASN A 47 -2.48 13.62 -2.36
C ASN A 47 -1.77 13.53 -3.72
N THR A 48 -0.50 13.93 -3.77
CA THR A 48 0.45 13.54 -4.81
C THR A 48 1.08 12.19 -4.47
N VAL A 49 1.49 11.41 -5.46
CA VAL A 49 1.90 10.02 -5.21
C VAL A 49 3.20 9.67 -5.94
N VAL A 50 4.11 9.04 -5.21
CA VAL A 50 5.24 8.33 -5.78
C VAL A 50 5.00 6.84 -5.62
N ILE A 51 5.05 6.09 -6.71
CA ILE A 51 4.83 4.65 -6.73
C ILE A 51 6.16 3.92 -6.98
N LYS A 52 6.46 2.94 -6.15
CA LYS A 52 7.57 2.02 -6.31
C LYS A 52 7.03 0.59 -6.44
N PRO A 53 6.70 0.12 -7.66
CA PRO A 53 6.25 -1.25 -7.85
C PRO A 53 7.39 -2.24 -7.69
N SER A 54 7.06 -3.50 -7.46
CA SER A 54 8.06 -4.55 -7.22
C SER A 54 8.95 -4.82 -8.43
N ALA A 55 10.26 -4.95 -8.20
CA ALA A 55 11.20 -5.38 -9.21
C ALA A 55 10.98 -6.85 -9.66
N TYR A 56 10.34 -7.68 -8.85
CA TYR A 56 10.04 -9.08 -9.19
C TYR A 56 8.88 -9.23 -10.18
N ALA A 57 8.10 -8.15 -10.42
CA ALA A 57 7.05 -8.11 -11.45
C ALA A 57 7.44 -7.10 -12.53
N GLU A 58 8.61 -7.25 -13.14
CA GLU A 58 9.26 -6.27 -14.01
C GLU A 58 8.37 -5.84 -15.18
N HIS A 59 7.81 -6.79 -15.93
CA HIS A 59 6.95 -6.48 -17.08
C HIS A 59 5.68 -5.74 -16.68
N THR A 60 5.03 -6.18 -15.58
CA THR A 60 3.85 -5.49 -15.05
C THR A 60 4.20 -4.08 -14.57
N SER A 61 5.34 -3.92 -13.90
CA SER A 61 5.83 -2.62 -13.43
C SER A 61 6.11 -1.66 -14.59
N ALA A 62 6.65 -2.17 -15.70
CA ALA A 62 6.89 -1.38 -16.91
C ALA A 62 5.56 -0.91 -17.56
N VAL A 63 4.57 -1.80 -17.63
CA VAL A 63 3.24 -1.46 -18.15
C VAL A 63 2.54 -0.43 -17.26
N LEU A 64 2.56 -0.62 -15.93
CA LEU A 64 2.01 0.33 -14.97
C LEU A 64 2.66 1.70 -15.10
N LYS A 65 3.99 1.75 -15.22
CA LYS A 65 4.73 3.00 -15.44
C LYS A 65 4.29 3.71 -16.71
N LYS A 66 4.19 2.98 -17.83
CA LYS A 66 3.74 3.56 -19.12
C LYS A 66 2.33 4.10 -19.00
N MET A 67 1.39 3.29 -18.51
CA MET A 67 -0.02 3.65 -18.36
C MET A 67 -0.21 4.88 -17.48
N LEU A 68 0.42 4.90 -16.31
CA LEU A 68 0.26 6.00 -15.35
C LEU A 68 0.90 7.30 -15.87
N LYS A 69 2.01 7.21 -16.62
CA LYS A 69 2.61 8.38 -17.29
C LYS A 69 1.71 8.95 -18.39
N GLU A 70 0.90 8.13 -19.05
CA GLU A 70 -0.07 8.60 -20.04
C GLU A 70 -1.31 9.24 -19.39
N CYS A 71 -1.67 8.80 -18.15
CA CYS A 71 -2.84 9.29 -17.43
C CYS A 71 -2.58 10.55 -16.59
N PHE A 72 -1.36 10.70 -16.06
CA PHE A 72 -1.04 11.73 -15.06
C PHE A 72 0.29 12.42 -15.36
N PRO A 73 0.42 13.72 -15.11
CA PRO A 73 1.72 14.40 -15.10
C PRO A 73 2.59 13.85 -13.95
N SER A 74 3.91 13.85 -14.17
CA SER A 74 4.88 13.27 -13.21
C SER A 74 4.93 14.00 -11.86
N GLU A 75 4.51 15.25 -11.82
CA GLU A 75 4.39 16.09 -10.63
C GLU A 75 3.22 15.66 -9.74
N TYR A 76 2.26 14.93 -10.31
CA TYR A 76 1.10 14.43 -9.59
C TYR A 76 1.21 12.94 -9.24
N VAL A 77 1.58 12.10 -10.22
CA VAL A 77 1.82 10.66 -10.01
C VAL A 77 3.12 10.27 -10.72
N ALA A 78 4.14 9.95 -9.94
CA ALA A 78 5.43 9.47 -10.43
C ALA A 78 5.60 7.96 -10.19
N VAL A 79 6.22 7.23 -11.13
CA VAL A 79 6.53 5.81 -10.99
C VAL A 79 8.02 5.58 -11.10
N VAL A 80 8.63 5.13 -10.02
CA VAL A 80 10.05 4.75 -9.92
C VAL A 80 10.16 3.24 -9.98
N THR A 81 10.67 2.70 -11.08
CA THR A 81 10.99 1.28 -11.23
C THR A 81 12.42 0.99 -10.77
N GLY A 82 12.72 -0.25 -10.41
CA GLY A 82 14.04 -0.67 -9.96
C GLY A 82 14.00 -1.56 -8.74
N GLY A 83 15.16 -1.86 -8.17
CA GLY A 83 15.34 -2.84 -7.11
C GLY A 83 15.63 -2.23 -5.73
N ARG A 84 16.62 -2.83 -5.05
CA ARG A 84 16.97 -2.44 -3.68
C ARG A 84 17.60 -1.05 -3.59
N ALA A 85 18.37 -0.66 -4.60
CA ALA A 85 19.00 0.67 -4.63
C ALA A 85 17.96 1.77 -4.69
N GLU A 86 16.96 1.64 -5.56
CA GLU A 86 15.87 2.60 -5.70
C GLU A 86 14.95 2.59 -4.47
N ASN A 87 14.71 1.43 -3.84
CA ASN A 87 13.97 1.36 -2.57
C ASN A 87 14.69 2.18 -1.49
N LYS A 88 16.01 1.99 -1.35
CA LYS A 88 16.82 2.72 -0.37
C LYS A 88 16.79 4.22 -0.66
N ALA A 89 17.06 4.61 -1.90
CA ALA A 89 17.07 6.02 -2.29
C ALA A 89 15.72 6.72 -2.04
N LEU A 90 14.60 6.03 -2.28
CA LEU A 90 13.27 6.57 -1.96
C LEU A 90 13.04 6.69 -0.45
N LEU A 91 13.43 5.68 0.33
CA LEU A 91 13.25 5.73 1.78
C LEU A 91 14.14 6.78 2.48
N GLU A 92 15.20 7.24 1.83
CA GLU A 92 16.04 8.37 2.27
C GLU A 92 15.37 9.73 1.97
N GLN A 93 14.29 9.77 1.20
CA GLN A 93 13.52 10.99 0.94
C GLN A 93 12.42 11.17 1.98
N ARG A 94 12.01 12.44 2.17
CA ARG A 94 10.87 12.78 3.02
C ARG A 94 9.56 12.58 2.28
N PHE A 95 8.66 11.82 2.89
CA PHE A 95 7.26 11.68 2.48
C PHE A 95 6.33 12.05 3.64
N ASP A 96 5.10 12.45 3.31
CA ASP A 96 4.09 12.80 4.31
C ASP A 96 3.27 11.58 4.73
N LYS A 97 3.31 10.48 3.93
CA LYS A 97 2.72 9.18 4.23
C LYS A 97 3.45 8.09 3.46
N ILE A 98 3.63 6.92 4.06
CA ILE A 98 4.12 5.73 3.35
C ILE A 98 3.09 4.62 3.48
N PHE A 99 2.72 4.02 2.35
CA PHE A 99 1.94 2.79 2.26
C PHE A 99 2.83 1.69 1.69
N PHE A 100 3.05 0.64 2.47
CA PHE A 100 3.92 -0.47 2.08
C PHE A 100 3.20 -1.80 2.18
N THR A 101 3.25 -2.60 1.12
CA THR A 101 2.79 -3.99 1.11
C THR A 101 3.96 -4.91 0.80
N GLY A 102 4.23 -5.89 1.70
CA GLY A 102 5.35 -6.82 1.49
C GLY A 102 5.78 -7.59 2.72
N GLY A 103 7.05 -7.98 2.74
CA GLY A 103 7.62 -8.77 3.84
C GLY A 103 7.99 -7.95 5.08
N LYS A 104 7.94 -8.58 6.25
CA LYS A 104 8.23 -7.95 7.56
C LYS A 104 9.62 -7.31 7.63
N THR A 105 10.62 -7.88 6.95
CA THR A 105 12.00 -7.35 6.97
C THR A 105 12.04 -5.96 6.35
N VAL A 106 11.52 -5.81 5.14
CA VAL A 106 11.45 -4.50 4.47
C VAL A 106 10.50 -3.56 5.19
N GLY A 107 9.37 -4.06 5.73
CA GLY A 107 8.48 -3.24 6.54
C GLY A 107 9.15 -2.61 7.77
N ARG A 108 10.08 -3.31 8.41
CA ARG A 108 10.90 -2.73 9.50
C ARG A 108 11.85 -1.64 9.01
N GLU A 109 12.43 -1.82 7.82
CA GLU A 109 13.29 -0.79 7.21
C GLU A 109 12.48 0.46 6.88
N VAL A 110 11.28 0.29 6.30
CA VAL A 110 10.35 1.41 6.06
C VAL A 110 10.05 2.17 7.35
N LEU A 111 9.73 1.47 8.45
CA LEU A 111 9.48 2.13 9.74
C LEU A 111 10.69 2.87 10.29
N ARG A 112 11.92 2.32 10.14
CA ARG A 112 13.15 2.99 10.62
C ARG A 112 13.37 4.31 9.89
N HIS A 113 13.25 4.32 8.57
CA HIS A 113 13.40 5.54 7.78
C HIS A 113 12.27 6.54 8.05
N ALA A 114 11.04 6.07 8.17
CA ALA A 114 9.90 6.93 8.48
C ALA A 114 10.02 7.63 9.85
N ALA A 115 10.67 6.99 10.80
CA ALA A 115 10.87 7.53 12.15
C ALA A 115 11.69 8.84 12.16
N GLU A 116 12.62 9.03 11.21
CA GLU A 116 13.44 10.24 11.12
C GLU A 116 12.61 11.50 10.86
N TYR A 117 11.50 11.34 10.13
CA TYR A 117 10.60 12.45 9.78
C TYR A 117 9.23 12.35 10.48
N LEU A 118 9.06 11.37 11.37
CA LEU A 118 7.77 11.05 12.01
C LEU A 118 6.66 10.79 10.97
N THR A 119 7.04 10.26 9.81
CA THR A 119 6.11 9.95 8.72
C THR A 119 5.15 8.84 9.12
N PRO A 120 3.81 9.03 9.03
CA PRO A 120 2.84 7.98 9.24
C PRO A 120 3.02 6.84 8.23
N VAL A 121 3.03 5.59 8.71
CA VAL A 121 3.19 4.40 7.87
C VAL A 121 1.97 3.49 8.00
N THR A 122 1.49 2.97 6.87
CA THR A 122 0.60 1.82 6.82
C THR A 122 1.38 0.63 6.27
N LEU A 123 1.39 -0.48 7.01
CA LEU A 123 2.06 -1.72 6.62
C LEU A 123 1.03 -2.81 6.40
N GLU A 124 0.98 -3.34 5.18
CA GLU A 124 0.28 -4.57 4.83
C GLU A 124 1.30 -5.69 4.71
N LEU A 125 1.25 -6.65 5.63
CA LEU A 125 2.27 -7.67 5.79
C LEU A 125 1.68 -9.07 5.68
N GLY A 126 2.54 -10.07 5.52
CA GLY A 126 2.14 -11.47 5.51
C GLY A 126 1.59 -11.95 6.85
N GLY A 127 0.86 -13.04 6.79
CA GLY A 127 0.24 -13.71 7.93
C GLY A 127 0.43 -15.22 7.90
N LYS A 128 -0.07 -15.90 8.92
CA LYS A 128 -0.07 -17.38 9.02
C LYS A 128 -1.26 -18.02 8.30
N SER A 129 -2.37 -17.30 8.17
CA SER A 129 -3.60 -17.72 7.46
C SER A 129 -4.00 -19.18 7.75
N PRO A 130 -4.26 -19.56 9.02
CA PRO A 130 -4.60 -20.94 9.36
C PRO A 130 -5.90 -21.34 8.66
N CYS A 131 -5.92 -22.57 8.13
CA CYS A 131 -7.11 -23.17 7.54
C CYS A 131 -7.56 -24.35 8.41
N ILE A 132 -8.72 -24.21 9.05
CA ILE A 132 -9.29 -25.22 9.94
C ILE A 132 -10.38 -25.97 9.19
N VAL A 133 -10.26 -27.30 9.12
CA VAL A 133 -11.24 -28.19 8.51
C VAL A 133 -11.88 -29.03 9.60
N ASP A 134 -13.14 -28.77 9.90
CA ASP A 134 -13.90 -29.55 10.90
C ASP A 134 -14.28 -30.93 10.38
N LYS A 135 -14.51 -31.88 11.32
CA LYS A 135 -14.90 -33.28 11.01
C LYS A 135 -16.21 -33.42 10.22
N SER A 136 -17.09 -32.40 10.29
CA SER A 136 -18.35 -32.36 9.54
C SER A 136 -18.17 -31.98 8.08
N ALA A 137 -16.98 -31.51 7.68
CA ALA A 137 -16.70 -31.05 6.32
C ALA A 137 -16.63 -32.23 5.33
N LYS A 138 -17.01 -31.98 4.09
CA LYS A 138 -16.77 -32.89 2.96
C LYS A 138 -15.29 -32.84 2.59
N ILE A 139 -14.47 -33.70 3.18
CA ILE A 139 -13.00 -33.68 3.09
C ILE A 139 -12.48 -33.61 1.63
N PRO A 140 -12.98 -34.44 0.65
CA PRO A 140 -12.50 -34.34 -0.72
C PRO A 140 -12.76 -32.96 -1.37
N LEU A 141 -13.88 -32.32 -1.05
CA LEU A 141 -14.21 -30.99 -1.54
C LEU A 141 -13.35 -29.92 -0.84
N ALA A 142 -13.16 -30.03 0.47
CA ALA A 142 -12.31 -29.12 1.22
C ALA A 142 -10.87 -29.16 0.70
N ALA A 143 -10.31 -30.35 0.48
CA ALA A 143 -8.98 -30.51 -0.09
C ALA A 143 -8.82 -29.83 -1.45
N LYS A 144 -9.77 -30.03 -2.38
CA LYS A 144 -9.76 -29.37 -3.69
C LYS A 144 -9.78 -27.84 -3.58
N ARG A 145 -10.61 -27.29 -2.70
CA ARG A 145 -10.72 -25.84 -2.48
C ARG A 145 -9.46 -25.26 -1.85
N ILE A 146 -8.86 -25.96 -0.89
CA ILE A 146 -7.61 -25.54 -0.24
C ILE A 146 -6.48 -25.51 -1.26
N VAL A 147 -6.31 -26.58 -2.04
CA VAL A 147 -5.30 -26.63 -3.10
C VAL A 147 -5.49 -25.49 -4.09
N PHE A 148 -6.71 -25.31 -4.61
CA PHE A 148 -7.02 -24.21 -5.51
C PHE A 148 -6.64 -22.84 -4.90
N GLY A 149 -7.10 -22.55 -3.68
CA GLY A 149 -6.83 -21.27 -3.04
C GLY A 149 -5.36 -21.02 -2.69
N LYS A 150 -4.59 -22.12 -2.40
CA LYS A 150 -3.16 -21.99 -2.06
C LYS A 150 -2.22 -21.89 -3.27
N TYR A 151 -2.65 -22.38 -4.43
CA TYR A 151 -1.84 -22.37 -5.65
C TYR A 151 -2.36 -21.40 -6.72
N LEU A 152 -3.35 -20.56 -6.38
CA LEU A 152 -3.87 -19.54 -7.30
C LEU A 152 -2.85 -18.45 -7.60
N ASN A 153 -1.99 -18.13 -6.60
CA ASN A 153 -0.96 -17.10 -6.69
C ASN A 153 0.22 -17.43 -5.76
#